data_4d77c36302a864d876835c44d732bd35
#
_entry.id   4d77c36302a864d876835c44d732bd35
#
_cell.length_a   1.000
_cell.length_b   1.000
_cell.length_c   1.000
_cell.angle_alpha   90.00
_cell.angle_beta   90.00
_cell.angle_gamma   90.00
#
_symmetry.space_group_name_H-M   'P 1'
#
loop_
_entity.id
_entity.type
_entity.pdbx_description
1 polymer ?
#
loop_
_entity_poly.entity_id
_entity_poly.type
_entity_poly.pdbx_seq_one_letter_code
_entity_poly.pdbx_strand_id
1 'polypeptide(L)'
;MPKQNSAILLNKYIWLIDTIYSAGHISREEIDRRWCRSLLSEDEMHIPPRTFHRWRIAIEELFQISIAYDKWRGYYIEDRDEIKHDAMRKWLINTFAVNNLINEGEHLRKHIAFEEIPSGQRFLTTILESIRDRKVLRVSHKGFGKQESTTFMLKPYGLKIFKQRWYVLAESEYPDHRLLVYSLDRFESMEITEKSYSIPEDFDVAEYFRNSYGVTGLSGKPELIRIKVAASQVPYFRSLPLHHSQQEEETKEAYSVFSYFVVPTYELRQEILSRGANVEVIFPKTLRDQIKAEIAEMHKLYK
;
A
#
# COMPACT_ATOMS: atom_id res chain seq x y z
N MET A 1 -16.04 29.95 22.93
CA MET A 1 -16.31 28.58 22.49
C MET A 1 -15.02 27.78 22.65
N PRO A 2 -14.97 26.64 23.35
CA PRO A 2 -13.78 25.85 23.45
C PRO A 2 -13.39 25.40 22.04
N LYS A 3 -12.11 25.56 21.67
CA LYS A 3 -11.56 25.00 20.42
C LYS A 3 -11.74 23.49 20.51
N GLN A 4 -12.69 22.95 19.76
CA GLN A 4 -12.79 21.50 19.55
C GLN A 4 -11.42 21.03 19.07
N ASN A 5 -10.83 20.08 19.78
CA ASN A 5 -9.49 19.56 19.46
C ASN A 5 -9.53 19.04 18.01
N SER A 6 -8.71 19.60 17.12
CA SER A 6 -8.71 19.31 15.69
C SER A 6 -8.61 17.79 15.42
N ALA A 7 -7.94 17.05 16.31
CA ALA A 7 -7.84 15.60 16.21
C ALA A 7 -9.20 14.89 16.41
N ILE A 8 -10.02 15.34 17.37
CA ILE A 8 -11.35 14.77 17.62
C ILE A 8 -12.26 15.02 16.41
N LEU A 9 -12.19 16.22 15.83
CA LEU A 9 -13.00 16.56 14.66
C LEU A 9 -12.59 15.73 13.43
N LEU A 10 -11.30 15.51 13.23
CA LEU A 10 -10.78 14.66 12.17
C LEU A 10 -11.31 13.22 12.31
N ASN A 11 -11.30 12.66 13.52
CA ASN A 11 -11.84 11.33 13.79
C ASN A 11 -13.33 11.23 13.44
N LYS A 12 -14.12 12.28 13.71
CA LYS A 12 -15.55 12.36 13.34
C LYS A 12 -15.74 12.34 11.81
N TYR A 13 -14.88 13.03 11.06
CA TYR A 13 -14.93 13.02 9.59
C TYR A 13 -14.61 11.63 9.02
N ILE A 14 -13.56 11.00 9.53
CA ILE A 14 -13.14 9.67 9.09
C ILE A 14 -14.20 8.63 9.40
N TRP A 15 -14.80 8.70 10.58
CA TRP A 15 -15.94 7.86 10.95
C TRP A 15 -17.10 7.98 9.95
N LEU A 16 -17.43 9.20 9.55
CA LEU A 16 -18.53 9.43 8.59
C LEU A 16 -18.18 8.88 7.20
N ILE A 17 -16.95 9.08 6.73
CA ILE A 17 -16.45 8.53 5.47
C ILE A 17 -16.55 7.00 5.50
N ASP A 18 -15.98 6.35 6.53
CA ASP A 18 -15.97 4.89 6.66
C ASP A 18 -17.39 4.33 6.73
N THR A 19 -18.28 4.95 7.51
CA THR A 19 -19.68 4.54 7.65
C THR A 19 -20.41 4.52 6.31
N ILE A 20 -20.24 5.58 5.49
CA ILE A 20 -20.91 5.68 4.19
C ILE A 20 -20.22 4.77 3.16
N TYR A 21 -18.88 4.73 3.16
CA TYR A 21 -18.10 3.90 2.24
C TYR A 21 -18.40 2.41 2.40
N SER A 22 -18.43 1.92 3.65
CA SER A 22 -18.70 0.53 3.96
C SER A 22 -20.14 0.12 3.63
N ALA A 23 -21.11 1.02 3.83
CA ALA A 23 -22.51 0.75 3.51
C ALA A 23 -22.83 0.84 2.01
N GLY A 24 -22.05 1.59 1.26
CA GLY A 24 -22.32 1.92 -0.15
C GLY A 24 -23.37 3.01 -0.30
N HIS A 25 -24.59 2.74 0.12
CA HIS A 25 -25.70 3.69 0.26
C HIS A 25 -26.30 3.56 1.66
N ILE A 26 -26.61 4.67 2.31
CA ILE A 26 -27.08 4.66 3.69
C ILE A 26 -28.04 5.83 3.96
N SER A 27 -29.13 5.54 4.66
CA SER A 27 -30.08 6.60 5.03
C SER A 27 -29.52 7.48 6.16
N ARG A 28 -30.09 8.68 6.30
CA ARG A 28 -29.73 9.61 7.37
C ARG A 28 -30.00 9.02 8.74
N GLU A 29 -31.12 8.34 8.89
CA GLU A 29 -31.54 7.70 10.12
C GLU A 29 -30.58 6.58 10.55
N GLU A 30 -30.06 5.81 9.58
CA GLU A 30 -29.10 4.76 9.86
C GLU A 30 -27.73 5.33 10.21
N ILE A 31 -27.30 6.43 9.58
CA ILE A 31 -26.09 7.16 9.98
C ILE A 31 -26.22 7.62 11.44
N ASP A 32 -27.32 8.24 11.80
CA ASP A 32 -27.55 8.73 13.16
C ASP A 32 -27.60 7.57 14.17
N ARG A 33 -28.22 6.45 13.81
CA ARG A 33 -28.25 5.26 14.66
C ARG A 33 -26.87 4.69 14.95
N ARG A 34 -26.00 4.64 13.92
CA ARG A 34 -24.61 4.21 14.07
C ARG A 34 -23.80 5.22 14.86
N TRP A 35 -24.05 6.52 14.63
CA TRP A 35 -23.40 7.59 15.38
C TRP A 35 -23.68 7.49 16.87
N CYS A 36 -24.94 7.36 17.29
CA CYS A 36 -25.31 7.23 18.69
C CYS A 36 -24.68 6.01 19.40
N ARG A 37 -24.25 4.99 18.65
CA ARG A 37 -23.55 3.81 19.17
C ARG A 37 -22.03 3.95 19.13
N SER A 38 -21.53 4.96 18.46
CA SER A 38 -20.10 5.24 18.34
C SER A 38 -19.59 5.90 19.61
N LEU A 39 -18.41 5.52 20.05
CA LEU A 39 -17.72 6.17 21.18
C LEU A 39 -17.29 7.61 20.89
N LEU A 40 -17.38 8.05 19.62
CA LEU A 40 -17.15 9.46 19.23
C LEU A 40 -18.35 10.36 19.53
N SER A 41 -19.51 9.78 19.87
CA SER A 41 -20.72 10.48 20.29
C SER A 41 -20.70 10.66 21.82
N GLU A 42 -20.30 11.84 22.26
CA GLU A 42 -20.15 12.14 23.70
C GLU A 42 -21.49 12.08 24.47
N ASP A 43 -22.60 12.40 23.78
CA ASP A 43 -23.94 12.53 24.41
C ASP A 43 -24.96 11.53 23.84
N GLU A 44 -24.56 10.54 23.07
CA GLU A 44 -25.45 9.58 22.37
C GLU A 44 -26.54 10.26 21.51
N MET A 45 -26.38 11.55 21.18
CA MET A 45 -27.34 12.34 20.44
C MET A 45 -27.08 12.27 18.93
N HIS A 46 -28.16 12.42 18.15
CA HIS A 46 -28.08 12.50 16.69
C HIS A 46 -27.19 13.66 16.23
N ILE A 47 -26.55 13.49 15.07
CA ILE A 47 -25.74 14.56 14.47
C ILE A 47 -26.71 15.67 14.01
N PRO A 48 -26.61 16.93 14.51
CA PRO A 48 -27.49 18.01 14.06
C PRO A 48 -27.35 18.23 12.53
N PRO A 49 -28.44 18.54 11.81
CA PRO A 49 -28.41 18.70 10.35
C PRO A 49 -27.33 19.69 9.85
N ARG A 50 -27.17 20.82 10.56
CA ARG A 50 -26.15 21.83 10.23
C ARG A 50 -24.73 21.29 10.44
N THR A 51 -24.52 20.49 11.46
CA THR A 51 -23.23 19.84 11.75
C THR A 51 -22.89 18.81 10.69
N PHE A 52 -23.84 17.97 10.31
CA PHE A 52 -23.69 16.98 9.25
C PHE A 52 -23.34 17.65 7.89
N HIS A 53 -24.05 18.71 7.54
CA HIS A 53 -23.76 19.46 6.30
C HIS A 53 -22.34 20.04 6.33
N ARG A 54 -21.92 20.65 7.45
CA ARG A 54 -20.59 21.21 7.63
C ARG A 54 -19.50 20.13 7.56
N TRP A 55 -19.76 18.94 8.11
CA TRP A 55 -18.83 17.83 8.01
C TRP A 55 -18.64 17.37 6.56
N ARG A 56 -19.74 17.29 5.79
CA ARG A 56 -19.65 16.93 4.37
C ARG A 56 -18.76 17.89 3.58
N ILE A 57 -18.94 19.20 3.76
CA ILE A 57 -18.12 20.22 3.11
C ILE A 57 -16.64 20.06 3.53
N ALA A 58 -16.37 19.93 4.83
CA ALA A 58 -15.00 19.78 5.31
C ALA A 58 -14.34 18.48 4.83
N ILE A 59 -15.10 17.40 4.69
CA ILE A 59 -14.63 16.12 4.12
C ILE A 59 -14.24 16.32 2.66
N GLU A 60 -15.05 17.00 1.87
CA GLU A 60 -14.76 17.28 0.48
C GLU A 60 -13.50 18.15 0.32
N GLU A 61 -13.36 19.20 1.13
CA GLU A 61 -12.19 20.08 1.13
C GLU A 61 -10.90 19.37 1.57
N LEU A 62 -10.96 18.54 2.63
CA LEU A 62 -9.76 17.92 3.23
C LEU A 62 -9.34 16.62 2.52
N PHE A 63 -10.29 15.82 2.08
CA PHE A 63 -10.04 14.48 1.55
C PHE A 63 -10.36 14.34 0.07
N GLN A 64 -10.93 15.39 -0.55
CA GLN A 64 -11.43 15.34 -1.93
C GLN A 64 -12.40 14.15 -2.15
N ILE A 65 -13.26 13.91 -1.15
CA ILE A 65 -14.29 12.88 -1.16
C ILE A 65 -15.64 13.57 -1.13
N SER A 66 -16.41 13.49 -2.22
CA SER A 66 -17.76 14.02 -2.29
C SER A 66 -18.77 13.02 -1.74
N ILE A 67 -19.58 13.46 -0.77
CA ILE A 67 -20.71 12.69 -0.22
C ILE A 67 -22.00 13.25 -0.84
N ALA A 68 -22.57 12.51 -1.78
CA ALA A 68 -23.81 12.85 -2.45
C ALA A 68 -25.04 12.24 -1.78
N TYR A 69 -26.22 12.64 -2.23
CA TYR A 69 -27.49 12.12 -1.75
C TYR A 69 -28.40 11.68 -2.90
N ASP A 70 -28.82 10.45 -2.84
CA ASP A 70 -29.86 9.88 -3.70
C ASP A 70 -31.20 9.83 -2.94
N LYS A 71 -32.28 10.29 -3.57
CA LYS A 71 -33.60 10.37 -2.97
C LYS A 71 -34.13 9.01 -2.48
N TRP A 72 -33.73 7.91 -3.14
CA TRP A 72 -34.25 6.58 -2.88
C TRP A 72 -33.31 5.70 -2.07
N ARG A 73 -31.99 5.97 -2.20
CA ARG A 73 -30.94 5.12 -1.60
C ARG A 73 -30.21 5.78 -0.44
N GLY A 74 -30.35 7.11 -0.27
CA GLY A 74 -29.68 7.86 0.79
C GLY A 74 -28.31 8.41 0.39
N TYR A 75 -27.42 8.57 1.38
CA TYR A 75 -26.09 9.11 1.18
C TYR A 75 -25.13 8.06 0.63
N TYR A 76 -24.24 8.48 -0.26
CA TYR A 76 -23.22 7.65 -0.85
C TYR A 76 -21.98 8.49 -1.21
N ILE A 77 -20.85 7.84 -1.42
CA ILE A 77 -19.65 8.51 -1.91
C ILE A 77 -19.67 8.47 -3.43
N GLU A 78 -19.65 9.67 -4.06
CA GLU A 78 -19.39 9.79 -5.50
C GLU A 78 -18.02 9.19 -5.81
N ASP A 79 -17.77 8.80 -7.02
CA ASP A 79 -16.48 8.26 -7.49
C ASP A 79 -15.92 7.10 -6.64
N ARG A 80 -16.83 6.34 -5.98
CA ARG A 80 -16.45 5.17 -5.17
C ARG A 80 -15.58 4.19 -5.95
N ASP A 81 -15.79 4.10 -7.25
CA ASP A 81 -14.98 3.22 -8.11
C ASP A 81 -13.61 3.83 -8.38
N GLU A 82 -13.47 5.14 -8.48
CA GLU A 82 -12.16 5.82 -8.53
C GLU A 82 -11.38 5.61 -7.23
N ILE A 83 -12.04 5.72 -6.06
CA ILE A 83 -11.42 5.42 -4.77
C ILE A 83 -10.99 3.95 -4.68
N LYS A 84 -11.73 3.01 -5.28
CA LYS A 84 -11.33 1.61 -5.35
C LYS A 84 -10.04 1.41 -6.16
N HIS A 85 -9.85 2.22 -7.20
CA HIS A 85 -8.67 2.20 -8.05
C HIS A 85 -7.51 3.05 -7.50
N ASP A 86 -7.80 4.05 -6.64
CA ASP A 86 -6.79 4.81 -5.91
C ASP A 86 -6.36 4.05 -4.64
N ALA A 87 -5.32 3.22 -4.82
CA ALA A 87 -4.77 2.41 -3.74
C ALA A 87 -4.33 3.24 -2.52
N MET A 88 -3.88 4.48 -2.73
CA MET A 88 -3.43 5.37 -1.65
C MET A 88 -4.62 5.89 -0.84
N ARG A 89 -5.68 6.40 -1.48
CA ARG A 89 -6.89 6.88 -0.78
C ARG A 89 -7.56 5.76 -0.01
N LYS A 90 -7.70 4.58 -0.63
CA LYS A 90 -8.25 3.39 0.02
C LYS A 90 -7.43 2.97 1.24
N TRP A 91 -6.10 2.96 1.12
CA TRP A 91 -5.20 2.65 2.23
C TRP A 91 -5.33 3.66 3.37
N LEU A 92 -5.38 4.96 3.06
CA LEU A 92 -5.57 6.02 4.05
C LEU A 92 -6.90 5.86 4.80
N ILE A 93 -8.01 5.70 4.09
CA ILE A 93 -9.34 5.52 4.69
C ILE A 93 -9.33 4.31 5.63
N ASN A 94 -8.84 3.16 5.17
CA ASN A 94 -8.77 1.94 5.98
C ASN A 94 -7.86 2.12 7.21
N THR A 95 -6.70 2.76 7.05
CA THR A 95 -5.75 2.99 8.15
C THR A 95 -6.36 3.90 9.21
N PHE A 96 -7.04 4.95 8.81
CA PHE A 96 -7.72 5.87 9.73
C PHE A 96 -8.93 5.22 10.40
N ALA A 97 -9.74 4.42 9.67
CA ALA A 97 -10.86 3.69 10.25
C ALA A 97 -10.38 2.73 11.35
N VAL A 98 -9.32 1.97 11.09
CA VAL A 98 -8.69 1.09 12.10
C VAL A 98 -8.15 1.90 13.28
N ASN A 99 -7.46 3.02 13.04
CA ASN A 99 -6.93 3.87 14.10
C ASN A 99 -8.04 4.45 14.98
N ASN A 100 -9.18 4.83 14.40
CA ASN A 100 -10.34 5.28 15.17
C ASN A 100 -10.90 4.18 16.07
N LEU A 101 -11.07 2.96 15.53
CA LEU A 101 -11.53 1.81 16.31
C LEU A 101 -10.59 1.51 17.50
N ILE A 102 -9.28 1.67 17.31
CA ILE A 102 -8.28 1.46 18.36
C ILE A 102 -8.34 2.57 19.41
N ASN A 103 -8.52 3.82 18.99
CA ASN A 103 -8.61 4.97 19.90
C ASN A 103 -9.95 5.04 20.63
N GLU A 104 -11.02 4.44 20.07
CA GLU A 104 -12.34 4.35 20.66
C GLU A 104 -12.40 3.46 21.93
N GLY A 105 -11.42 2.58 22.14
CA GLY A 105 -11.43 1.76 23.34
C GLY A 105 -10.06 1.23 23.73
N GLU A 106 -9.51 1.74 24.82
CA GLU A 106 -8.30 1.18 25.44
C GLU A 106 -8.45 -0.32 25.73
N HIS A 107 -9.69 -0.77 26.01
CA HIS A 107 -10.04 -2.19 26.20
C HIS A 107 -10.00 -2.99 24.89
N LEU A 108 -10.23 -2.38 23.70
CA LEU A 108 -10.14 -3.05 22.41
C LEU A 108 -8.70 -3.31 21.98
N ARG A 109 -7.72 -2.55 22.48
CA ARG A 109 -6.29 -2.80 22.21
C ARG A 109 -5.85 -4.21 22.58
N LYS A 110 -6.44 -4.80 23.62
CA LYS A 110 -6.15 -6.18 24.05
C LYS A 110 -6.65 -7.25 23.07
N HIS A 111 -7.56 -6.88 22.18
CA HIS A 111 -8.16 -7.78 21.19
C HIS A 111 -7.57 -7.61 19.78
N ILE A 112 -6.61 -6.70 19.59
CA ILE A 112 -6.02 -6.41 18.29
C ILE A 112 -4.50 -6.57 18.41
N ALA A 113 -3.94 -7.51 17.62
CA ALA A 113 -2.50 -7.69 17.49
C ALA A 113 -1.99 -6.97 16.24
N PHE A 114 -0.93 -6.17 16.40
CA PHE A 114 -0.24 -5.51 15.29
C PHE A 114 1.12 -6.14 15.09
N GLU A 115 1.49 -6.34 13.83
CA GLU A 115 2.88 -6.60 13.47
C GLU A 115 3.68 -5.30 13.50
N GLU A 116 4.77 -5.28 14.26
CA GLU A 116 5.74 -4.18 14.24
C GLU A 116 6.68 -4.36 13.05
N ILE A 117 6.44 -3.59 11.98
CA ILE A 117 7.29 -3.63 10.79
C ILE A 117 8.09 -2.33 10.71
N PRO A 118 9.44 -2.40 10.69
CA PRO A 118 10.26 -1.23 10.47
C PRO A 118 9.93 -0.60 9.12
N SER A 119 9.27 0.55 9.11
CA SER A 119 8.76 1.16 7.89
C SER A 119 9.56 2.38 7.41
N GLY A 120 10.39 2.98 8.29
CA GLY A 120 11.15 4.18 7.96
C GLY A 120 10.27 5.43 7.74
N GLN A 121 9.03 5.42 8.19
CA GLN A 121 8.03 6.49 7.97
C GLN A 121 8.51 7.89 8.36
N ARG A 122 9.45 8.00 9.30
CA ARG A 122 10.02 9.29 9.75
C ARG A 122 10.62 10.11 8.61
N PHE A 123 10.99 9.51 7.48
CA PHE A 123 11.60 10.18 6.34
C PHE A 123 10.61 10.52 5.22
N LEU A 124 9.34 10.11 5.32
CA LEU A 124 8.34 10.32 4.27
C LEU A 124 8.15 11.79 3.93
N THR A 125 7.97 12.64 4.95
CA THR A 125 7.78 14.09 4.76
C THR A 125 8.97 14.69 4.03
N THR A 126 10.19 14.42 4.48
CA THR A 126 11.42 14.93 3.86
C THR A 126 11.57 14.51 2.40
N ILE A 127 11.23 13.25 2.07
CA ILE A 127 11.27 12.76 0.69
C ILE A 127 10.21 13.44 -0.16
N LEU A 128 8.98 13.57 0.32
CA LEU A 128 7.89 14.22 -0.41
C LEU A 128 8.17 15.71 -0.66
N GLU A 129 8.73 16.43 0.32
CA GLU A 129 9.19 17.81 0.16
C GLU A 129 10.29 17.91 -0.87
N SER A 130 11.29 17.01 -0.82
CA SER A 130 12.37 16.95 -1.81
C SER A 130 11.84 16.71 -3.24
N ILE A 131 10.87 15.81 -3.42
CA ILE A 131 10.24 15.55 -4.72
C ILE A 131 9.47 16.78 -5.20
N ARG A 132 8.65 17.40 -4.33
CA ARG A 132 7.86 18.59 -4.63
C ARG A 132 8.75 19.75 -5.08
N ASP A 133 9.82 20.02 -4.31
CA ASP A 133 10.69 21.18 -4.50
C ASP A 133 11.88 20.89 -5.42
N ARG A 134 11.95 19.67 -5.96
CA ARG A 134 13.03 19.20 -6.86
C ARG A 134 14.42 19.39 -6.25
N LYS A 135 14.57 19.11 -4.95
CA LYS A 135 15.83 19.26 -4.20
C LYS A 135 16.49 17.92 -3.93
N VAL A 136 17.81 17.87 -4.11
CA VAL A 136 18.63 16.68 -3.84
C VAL A 136 18.70 16.45 -2.31
N LEU A 137 18.63 15.19 -1.90
CA LEU A 137 18.83 14.77 -0.51
C LEU A 137 20.29 14.38 -0.26
N ARG A 138 20.84 14.79 0.88
CA ARG A 138 22.03 14.17 1.45
C ARG A 138 21.56 13.11 2.46
N VAL A 139 21.98 11.86 2.24
CA VAL A 139 21.49 10.73 3.03
C VAL A 139 22.65 9.93 3.63
N SER A 140 22.45 9.40 4.83
CA SER A 140 23.29 8.36 5.43
C SER A 140 22.51 7.04 5.41
N HIS A 141 23.03 6.02 4.75
CA HIS A 141 22.36 4.74 4.54
C HIS A 141 23.25 3.57 4.98
N LYS A 142 22.68 2.68 5.77
CA LYS A 142 23.35 1.48 6.25
C LYS A 142 22.83 0.23 5.52
N GLY A 143 23.64 -0.31 4.61
CA GLY A 143 23.33 -1.57 3.91
C GLY A 143 23.35 -2.78 4.84
N PHE A 144 22.58 -3.82 4.52
CA PHE A 144 22.67 -5.08 5.26
C PHE A 144 24.11 -5.65 5.19
N GLY A 145 24.62 -6.13 6.33
CA GLY A 145 25.97 -6.70 6.44
C GLY A 145 27.10 -5.66 6.44
N LYS A 146 26.81 -4.36 6.35
CA LYS A 146 27.81 -3.31 6.51
C LYS A 146 27.87 -2.83 7.96
N GLN A 147 29.10 -2.66 8.48
CA GLN A 147 29.31 -2.12 9.83
C GLN A 147 29.10 -0.60 9.85
N GLU A 148 29.47 0.09 8.77
CA GLU A 148 29.42 1.55 8.67
C GLU A 148 28.37 2.00 7.66
N SER A 149 27.81 3.17 7.91
CA SER A 149 26.89 3.84 7.02
C SER A 149 27.65 4.58 5.91
N THR A 150 27.06 4.67 4.76
CA THR A 150 27.61 5.41 3.62
C THR A 150 26.77 6.67 3.39
N THR A 151 27.45 7.82 3.30
CA THR A 151 26.79 9.09 2.97
C THR A 151 26.92 9.36 1.47
N PHE A 152 25.81 9.72 0.82
CA PHE A 152 25.77 10.05 -0.60
C PHE A 152 24.59 10.97 -0.92
N MET A 153 24.59 11.52 -2.14
CA MET A 153 23.49 12.34 -2.64
C MET A 153 22.46 11.47 -3.33
N LEU A 154 21.20 11.77 -3.08
CA LEU A 154 20.04 11.03 -3.57
C LEU A 154 19.04 11.97 -4.25
N LYS A 155 18.62 11.65 -5.45
CA LYS A 155 17.56 12.36 -6.19
C LYS A 155 16.32 11.48 -6.20
N PRO A 156 15.34 11.71 -5.31
CA PRO A 156 14.17 10.86 -5.23
C PRO A 156 13.20 11.11 -6.39
N TYR A 157 12.70 10.04 -6.97
CA TYR A 157 11.71 10.05 -8.05
C TYR A 157 10.32 9.67 -7.57
N GLY A 158 10.23 8.84 -6.52
CA GLY A 158 8.95 8.47 -5.95
C GLY A 158 9.06 7.43 -4.84
N LEU A 159 7.91 7.05 -4.31
CA LEU A 159 7.77 6.14 -3.18
C LEU A 159 6.96 4.90 -3.57
N LYS A 160 7.32 3.74 -3.01
CA LYS A 160 6.55 2.50 -3.12
C LYS A 160 6.38 1.85 -1.76
N ILE A 161 5.18 1.31 -1.49
CA ILE A 161 4.94 0.40 -0.37
C ILE A 161 4.98 -1.03 -0.91
N PHE A 162 5.77 -1.90 -0.27
CA PHE A 162 5.76 -3.33 -0.56
C PHE A 162 5.93 -4.12 0.73
N LYS A 163 5.04 -5.08 1.00
CA LYS A 163 4.98 -5.87 2.23
C LYS A 163 5.14 -4.99 3.49
N GLN A 164 4.35 -3.92 3.54
CA GLN A 164 4.25 -2.92 4.62
C GLN A 164 5.52 -2.06 4.85
N ARG A 165 6.57 -2.20 4.04
CA ARG A 165 7.76 -1.35 4.08
C ARG A 165 7.70 -0.27 3.02
N TRP A 166 8.22 0.90 3.36
CA TRP A 166 8.39 2.01 2.44
C TRP A 166 9.73 1.94 1.74
N TYR A 167 9.71 2.24 0.46
CA TYR A 167 10.87 2.29 -0.41
C TYR A 167 10.84 3.60 -1.19
N VAL A 168 12.03 4.18 -1.40
CA VAL A 168 12.23 5.31 -2.32
C VAL A 168 12.91 4.83 -3.58
N LEU A 169 12.32 5.16 -4.73
CA LEU A 169 12.95 5.05 -6.03
C LEU A 169 13.74 6.32 -6.26
N ALA A 170 15.02 6.22 -6.51
CA ALA A 170 15.89 7.37 -6.63
C ALA A 170 17.12 7.11 -7.51
N GLU A 171 17.62 8.15 -8.13
CA GLU A 171 18.96 8.20 -8.72
C GLU A 171 19.98 8.57 -7.65
N SER A 172 21.07 7.84 -7.56
CA SER A 172 22.18 8.13 -6.68
C SER A 172 23.44 8.48 -7.46
N GLU A 173 24.48 8.95 -6.77
CA GLU A 173 25.78 9.31 -7.37
C GLU A 173 26.59 8.08 -7.85
N TYR A 174 26.00 6.91 -7.96
CA TYR A 174 26.67 5.77 -8.58
C TYR A 174 26.94 6.04 -10.06
N PRO A 175 28.06 5.54 -10.59
CA PRO A 175 28.58 5.95 -11.91
C PRO A 175 27.64 5.73 -13.10
N ASP A 176 26.63 4.87 -12.96
CA ASP A 176 25.68 4.53 -14.02
C ASP A 176 24.38 5.34 -13.99
N HIS A 177 24.22 6.28 -13.05
CA HIS A 177 23.05 7.16 -12.90
C HIS A 177 21.69 6.45 -13.01
N ARG A 178 21.66 5.16 -12.70
CA ARG A 178 20.42 4.38 -12.77
C ARG A 178 19.51 4.63 -11.57
N LEU A 179 18.22 4.44 -11.79
CA LEU A 179 17.25 4.42 -10.71
C LEU A 179 17.42 3.14 -9.87
N LEU A 180 17.59 3.32 -8.57
CA LEU A 180 17.68 2.26 -7.57
C LEU A 180 16.59 2.41 -6.54
N VAL A 181 16.27 1.32 -5.87
CA VAL A 181 15.26 1.30 -4.82
C VAL A 181 15.94 1.11 -3.47
N TYR A 182 15.66 2.02 -2.54
CA TYR A 182 16.20 2.01 -1.19
C TYR A 182 15.07 1.85 -0.16
N SER A 183 15.24 0.95 0.78
CA SER A 183 14.31 0.80 1.90
C SER A 183 14.50 1.93 2.91
N LEU A 184 13.42 2.58 3.32
CA LEU A 184 13.47 3.78 4.18
C LEU A 184 13.98 3.47 5.59
N ASP A 185 13.75 2.28 6.10
CA ASP A 185 14.20 1.84 7.42
C ASP A 185 15.73 1.73 7.55
N ARG A 186 16.46 1.76 6.43
CA ARG A 186 17.92 1.72 6.41
C ARG A 186 18.60 3.09 6.38
N PHE A 187 17.84 4.17 6.26
CA PHE A 187 18.41 5.51 6.39
C PHE A 187 18.57 5.87 7.86
N GLU A 188 19.73 6.39 8.21
CA GLU A 188 20.03 6.91 9.55
C GLU A 188 19.73 8.40 9.62
N SER A 189 20.09 9.14 8.56
CA SER A 189 19.79 10.56 8.41
C SER A 189 19.42 10.93 6.98
N MET A 190 18.70 12.04 6.84
CA MET A 190 18.26 12.55 5.56
C MET A 190 18.05 14.06 5.67
N GLU A 191 18.68 14.84 4.79
CA GLU A 191 18.62 16.29 4.78
C GLU A 191 18.40 16.80 3.36
N ILE A 192 17.52 17.79 3.19
CA ILE A 192 17.31 18.49 1.92
C ILE A 192 18.48 19.45 1.69
N THR A 193 19.05 19.42 0.49
CA THR A 193 20.14 20.31 0.09
C THR A 193 19.64 21.45 -0.80
N GLU A 194 20.48 22.45 -1.05
CA GLU A 194 20.19 23.53 -2.01
C GLU A 194 20.28 23.09 -3.48
N LYS A 195 20.92 21.96 -3.76
CA LYS A 195 21.07 21.42 -5.12
C LYS A 195 19.72 20.99 -5.67
N SER A 196 19.45 21.36 -6.93
CA SER A 196 18.23 20.95 -7.62
C SER A 196 18.51 19.80 -8.61
N TYR A 197 17.46 19.05 -8.95
CA TYR A 197 17.47 18.02 -9.99
C TYR A 197 16.16 18.08 -10.80
N SER A 198 16.12 17.38 -11.92
CA SER A 198 14.91 17.26 -12.74
C SER A 198 14.38 15.83 -12.74
N ILE A 199 13.08 15.69 -12.77
CA ILE A 199 12.37 14.43 -13.07
C ILE A 199 11.67 14.66 -14.41
N PRO A 200 11.72 13.71 -15.38
CA PRO A 200 10.94 13.82 -16.61
C PRO A 200 9.45 14.07 -16.28
N GLU A 201 8.80 14.94 -17.07
CA GLU A 201 7.40 15.31 -16.80
C GLU A 201 6.43 14.13 -16.94
N ASP A 202 6.76 13.18 -17.81
CA ASP A 202 6.00 11.97 -18.08
C ASP A 202 6.36 10.80 -17.14
N PHE A 203 7.24 11.02 -16.16
CA PHE A 203 7.65 9.97 -15.24
C PHE A 203 6.54 9.62 -14.26
N ASP A 204 6.09 8.38 -14.31
CA ASP A 204 5.10 7.81 -13.38
C ASP A 204 5.67 6.61 -12.62
N VAL A 205 5.61 6.68 -11.30
CA VAL A 205 6.12 5.62 -10.39
C VAL A 205 5.32 4.34 -10.52
N ALA A 206 4.00 4.45 -10.69
CA ALA A 206 3.14 3.28 -10.83
C ALA A 206 3.45 2.54 -12.13
N GLU A 207 3.65 3.28 -13.22
CA GLU A 207 4.06 2.72 -14.52
C GLU A 207 5.47 2.11 -14.47
N TYR A 208 6.41 2.76 -13.76
CA TYR A 208 7.77 2.22 -13.57
C TYR A 208 7.75 0.83 -12.92
N PHE A 209 6.87 0.62 -11.94
CA PHE A 209 6.74 -0.65 -11.23
C PHE A 209 5.67 -1.58 -11.81
N ARG A 210 4.96 -1.17 -12.86
CA ARG A 210 3.78 -1.86 -13.37
C ARG A 210 3.98 -3.33 -13.64
N ASN A 211 5.12 -3.69 -14.24
CA ASN A 211 5.41 -5.08 -14.60
C ASN A 211 6.30 -5.79 -13.59
N SER A 212 6.35 -5.33 -12.35
CA SER A 212 7.27 -5.86 -11.34
C SER A 212 6.54 -6.32 -10.09
N TYR A 213 6.78 -7.57 -9.69
CA TYR A 213 6.44 -8.04 -8.36
C TYR A 213 7.61 -7.76 -7.43
N GLY A 214 7.42 -6.80 -6.48
CA GLY A 214 8.47 -6.41 -5.54
C GLY A 214 9.19 -5.11 -5.91
N VAL A 215 10.44 -5.00 -5.47
CA VAL A 215 11.25 -3.77 -5.52
C VAL A 215 12.67 -3.99 -6.01
N THR A 216 13.08 -5.22 -6.34
CA THR A 216 14.42 -5.55 -6.85
C THR A 216 14.37 -6.08 -8.27
N GLY A 217 15.51 -6.03 -8.98
CA GLY A 217 15.65 -6.63 -10.30
C GLY A 217 14.79 -5.97 -11.40
N LEU A 218 14.48 -4.69 -11.28
CA LEU A 218 13.53 -3.96 -12.13
C LEU A 218 14.04 -3.71 -13.55
N SER A 219 15.31 -3.94 -13.84
CA SER A 219 15.92 -3.80 -15.17
C SER A 219 15.63 -4.99 -16.10
N GLY A 220 15.00 -6.04 -15.61
CA GLY A 220 14.60 -7.19 -16.41
C GLY A 220 13.47 -6.86 -17.39
N LYS A 221 13.34 -7.67 -18.44
CA LYS A 221 12.18 -7.58 -19.34
C LYS A 221 11.01 -8.39 -18.77
N PRO A 222 9.78 -7.85 -18.80
CA PRO A 222 8.60 -8.63 -18.42
C PRO A 222 8.40 -9.78 -19.43
N GLU A 223 8.04 -10.93 -18.92
CA GLU A 223 7.74 -12.13 -19.70
C GLU A 223 6.49 -12.83 -19.17
N LEU A 224 5.91 -13.68 -20.01
CA LEU A 224 4.78 -14.52 -19.61
C LEU A 224 5.28 -15.58 -18.64
N ILE A 225 4.67 -15.64 -17.46
CA ILE A 225 4.93 -16.67 -16.45
C ILE A 225 3.65 -17.43 -16.23
N ARG A 226 3.72 -18.76 -16.22
CA ARG A 226 2.61 -19.64 -15.87
C ARG A 226 2.96 -20.49 -14.68
N ILE A 227 2.05 -20.49 -13.71
CA ILE A 227 2.18 -21.35 -12.52
C ILE A 227 0.95 -22.25 -12.41
N LYS A 228 1.16 -23.47 -11.98
CA LYS A 228 0.12 -24.42 -11.60
C LYS A 228 -0.06 -24.35 -10.09
N VAL A 229 -1.27 -24.14 -9.65
CA VAL A 229 -1.62 -23.92 -8.23
C VAL A 229 -2.57 -25.03 -7.79
N ALA A 230 -2.25 -25.72 -6.70
CA ALA A 230 -3.09 -26.78 -6.14
C ALA A 230 -4.49 -26.25 -5.76
N ALA A 231 -5.54 -27.07 -5.94
CA ALA A 231 -6.93 -26.67 -5.72
C ALA A 231 -7.17 -26.02 -4.34
N SER A 232 -6.50 -26.50 -3.29
CA SER A 232 -6.58 -25.95 -1.93
C SER A 232 -6.09 -24.49 -1.82
N GLN A 233 -5.23 -24.05 -2.74
CA GLN A 233 -4.64 -22.70 -2.74
C GLN A 233 -5.32 -21.74 -3.73
N VAL A 234 -6.07 -22.25 -4.68
CA VAL A 234 -6.75 -21.44 -5.71
C VAL A 234 -7.61 -20.30 -5.11
N PRO A 235 -8.42 -20.50 -4.05
CA PRO A 235 -9.20 -19.42 -3.45
C PRO A 235 -8.33 -18.24 -2.97
N TYR A 236 -7.14 -18.51 -2.45
CA TYR A 236 -6.20 -17.46 -1.98
C TYR A 236 -5.66 -16.63 -3.14
N PHE A 237 -5.32 -17.27 -4.27
CA PHE A 237 -4.87 -16.57 -5.48
C PHE A 237 -5.97 -15.73 -6.12
N ARG A 238 -7.23 -16.19 -6.06
CA ARG A 238 -8.37 -15.41 -6.54
C ARG A 238 -8.69 -14.22 -5.64
N SER A 239 -8.62 -14.39 -4.32
CA SER A 239 -8.95 -13.34 -3.33
C SER A 239 -7.87 -12.26 -3.24
N LEU A 240 -6.60 -12.63 -3.42
CA LEU A 240 -5.45 -11.73 -3.37
C LEU A 240 -4.49 -12.02 -4.54
N PRO A 241 -4.76 -11.48 -5.72
CA PRO A 241 -3.89 -11.65 -6.88
C PRO A 241 -2.47 -11.16 -6.58
N LEU A 242 -1.46 -11.94 -7.00
CA LEU A 242 -0.05 -11.55 -6.82
C LEU A 242 0.31 -10.31 -7.64
N HIS A 243 -0.33 -10.14 -8.79
CA HIS A 243 -0.08 -9.04 -9.69
C HIS A 243 -1.35 -8.69 -10.48
N HIS A 244 -1.52 -7.43 -10.90
CA HIS A 244 -2.69 -6.97 -11.65
C HIS A 244 -2.88 -7.70 -12.99
N SER A 245 -1.81 -8.25 -13.58
CA SER A 245 -1.87 -9.05 -14.82
C SER A 245 -2.27 -10.50 -14.60
N GLN A 246 -2.63 -10.91 -13.37
CA GLN A 246 -3.03 -12.28 -13.09
C GLN A 246 -4.27 -12.68 -13.90
N GLN A 247 -4.18 -13.79 -14.62
CA GLN A 247 -5.29 -14.41 -15.32
C GLN A 247 -5.33 -15.89 -14.97
N GLU A 248 -6.52 -16.42 -14.72
CA GLU A 248 -6.74 -17.85 -14.54
C GLU A 248 -7.07 -18.46 -15.90
N GLU A 249 -6.11 -19.20 -16.48
CA GLU A 249 -6.22 -19.75 -17.84
C GLU A 249 -6.90 -21.13 -17.87
N GLU A 250 -6.73 -21.91 -16.83
CA GLU A 250 -7.27 -23.27 -16.75
C GLU A 250 -7.73 -23.59 -15.33
N THR A 251 -8.87 -24.25 -15.20
CA THR A 251 -9.38 -24.78 -13.93
C THR A 251 -9.67 -26.26 -14.07
N LYS A 252 -9.05 -27.08 -13.20
CA LYS A 252 -9.27 -28.51 -13.04
C LYS A 252 -9.69 -28.83 -11.62
N GLU A 253 -10.15 -30.02 -11.35
CA GLU A 253 -10.51 -30.48 -10.01
C GLU A 253 -9.33 -30.41 -9.03
N ALA A 254 -8.14 -30.80 -9.47
CA ALA A 254 -6.93 -30.86 -8.62
C ALA A 254 -6.10 -29.58 -8.63
N TYR A 255 -6.27 -28.68 -9.61
CA TYR A 255 -5.45 -27.48 -9.76
C TYR A 255 -6.08 -26.42 -10.67
N SER A 256 -5.57 -25.18 -10.61
CA SER A 256 -5.73 -24.15 -11.63
C SER A 256 -4.38 -23.68 -12.17
N VAL A 257 -4.37 -23.16 -13.39
CA VAL A 257 -3.20 -22.51 -14.01
C VAL A 257 -3.44 -21.00 -14.03
N PHE A 258 -2.52 -20.27 -13.44
CA PHE A 258 -2.50 -18.80 -13.48
C PHE A 258 -1.34 -18.33 -14.33
N SER A 259 -1.61 -17.29 -15.13
CA SER A 259 -0.58 -16.58 -15.89
C SER A 259 -0.38 -15.16 -15.40
N TYR A 260 0.84 -14.66 -15.63
CA TYR A 260 1.28 -13.32 -15.29
C TYR A 260 2.18 -12.78 -16.39
N PHE A 261 2.12 -11.46 -16.61
CA PHE A 261 3.10 -10.77 -17.46
C PHE A 261 3.93 -9.85 -16.58
N VAL A 262 5.07 -10.35 -16.10
CA VAL A 262 5.91 -9.67 -15.10
C VAL A 262 7.39 -9.98 -15.31
N VAL A 263 8.23 -9.11 -14.76
CA VAL A 263 9.66 -9.38 -14.61
C VAL A 263 9.84 -10.49 -13.56
N PRO A 264 10.60 -11.57 -13.84
CA PRO A 264 10.87 -12.63 -12.86
C PRO A 264 11.86 -12.17 -11.78
N THR A 265 11.38 -11.30 -10.90
CA THR A 265 12.17 -10.69 -9.83
C THR A 265 12.56 -11.71 -8.76
N TYR A 266 13.53 -11.33 -7.90
CA TYR A 266 13.89 -12.13 -6.73
C TYR A 266 12.68 -12.34 -5.82
N GLU A 267 11.89 -11.29 -5.57
CA GLU A 267 10.72 -11.37 -4.70
C GLU A 267 9.63 -12.28 -5.27
N LEU A 268 9.45 -12.34 -6.59
CA LEU A 268 8.52 -13.28 -7.20
C LEU A 268 8.95 -14.72 -6.99
N ARG A 269 10.25 -15.02 -7.14
CA ARG A 269 10.78 -16.37 -6.84
C ARG A 269 10.58 -16.74 -5.37
N GLN A 270 10.87 -15.81 -4.45
CA GLN A 270 10.64 -16.02 -3.02
C GLN A 270 9.16 -16.26 -2.71
N GLU A 271 8.24 -15.52 -3.36
CA GLU A 271 6.81 -15.73 -3.20
C GLU A 271 6.37 -17.11 -3.68
N ILE A 272 6.87 -17.56 -4.82
CA ILE A 272 6.59 -18.91 -5.35
C ILE A 272 7.13 -19.99 -4.40
N LEU A 273 8.37 -19.87 -3.95
CA LEU A 273 9.00 -20.83 -3.03
C LEU A 273 8.28 -20.89 -1.68
N SER A 274 7.77 -19.77 -1.18
CA SER A 274 7.03 -19.70 0.08
C SER A 274 5.74 -20.53 0.07
N ARG A 275 5.20 -20.85 -1.12
CA ARG A 275 3.99 -21.68 -1.29
C ARG A 275 4.28 -23.17 -1.23
N GLY A 276 5.56 -23.55 -1.15
CA GLY A 276 6.00 -24.95 -1.06
C GLY A 276 5.51 -25.80 -2.25
N ALA A 277 5.09 -27.02 -1.98
CA ALA A 277 4.64 -27.96 -2.99
C ALA A 277 3.27 -27.63 -3.64
N ASN A 278 2.61 -26.55 -3.19
CA ASN A 278 1.31 -26.16 -3.71
C ASN A 278 1.38 -25.37 -5.02
N VAL A 279 2.56 -24.88 -5.40
CA VAL A 279 2.77 -24.07 -6.59
C VAL A 279 3.93 -24.61 -7.40
N GLU A 280 3.70 -24.79 -8.70
CA GLU A 280 4.68 -25.27 -9.67
C GLU A 280 4.80 -24.26 -10.80
N VAL A 281 6.03 -23.80 -11.11
CA VAL A 281 6.30 -23.00 -12.32
C VAL A 281 6.28 -23.94 -13.52
N ILE A 282 5.38 -23.71 -14.48
CA ILE A 282 5.29 -24.49 -15.70
C ILE A 282 5.88 -23.77 -16.92
N PHE A 283 5.93 -22.45 -16.88
CA PHE A 283 6.54 -21.59 -17.91
C PHE A 283 7.01 -20.25 -17.30
N PRO A 284 8.14 -19.65 -17.74
CA PRO A 284 9.09 -20.19 -18.73
C PRO A 284 10.04 -21.23 -18.12
N LYS A 285 10.70 -21.98 -18.98
CA LYS A 285 11.67 -23.01 -18.56
C LYS A 285 12.83 -22.42 -17.74
N THR A 286 13.28 -21.22 -18.08
CA THR A 286 14.35 -20.50 -17.36
C THR A 286 14.01 -20.29 -15.88
N LEU A 287 12.81 -19.77 -15.59
CA LEU A 287 12.36 -19.56 -14.22
C LEU A 287 12.13 -20.91 -13.51
N ARG A 288 11.55 -21.90 -14.21
CA ARG A 288 11.39 -23.25 -13.67
C ARG A 288 12.70 -23.86 -13.23
N ASP A 289 13.73 -23.76 -14.08
CA ASP A 289 15.06 -24.32 -13.80
C ASP A 289 15.74 -23.58 -12.63
N GLN A 290 15.55 -22.27 -12.49
CA GLN A 290 16.01 -21.49 -11.32
C GLN A 290 15.35 -21.97 -10.02
N ILE A 291 14.02 -22.10 -10.00
CA ILE A 291 13.28 -22.61 -8.83
C ILE A 291 13.72 -24.03 -8.48
N LYS A 292 13.89 -24.89 -9.48
CA LYS A 292 14.39 -26.26 -9.29
C LYS A 292 15.78 -26.28 -8.64
N ALA A 293 16.68 -25.41 -9.07
CA ALA A 293 18.02 -25.30 -8.49
C ALA A 293 17.96 -24.84 -7.03
N GLU A 294 17.14 -23.82 -6.71
CA GLU A 294 16.96 -23.34 -5.33
C GLU A 294 16.37 -24.45 -4.43
N ILE A 295 15.38 -25.19 -4.90
CA ILE A 295 14.80 -26.34 -4.17
C ILE A 295 15.86 -27.43 -3.92
N ALA A 296 16.73 -27.69 -4.89
CA ALA A 296 17.80 -28.67 -4.74
C ALA A 296 18.82 -28.25 -3.67
N GLU A 297 19.18 -26.96 -3.60
CA GLU A 297 20.03 -26.42 -2.54
C GLU A 297 19.33 -26.48 -1.18
N MET A 298 18.05 -26.09 -1.11
CA MET A 298 17.25 -26.23 0.11
C MET A 298 17.22 -27.69 0.59
N HIS A 299 17.02 -28.65 -0.31
CA HIS A 299 16.98 -30.07 0.07
C HIS A 299 18.29 -30.57 0.70
N LYS A 300 19.45 -30.00 0.29
CA LYS A 300 20.75 -30.36 0.89
C LYS A 300 20.86 -29.93 2.37
N LEU A 301 20.17 -28.84 2.77
CA LEU A 301 20.19 -28.35 4.15
C LEU A 301 19.43 -29.25 5.13
N TYR A 302 18.56 -30.14 4.63
CA TYR A 302 17.74 -31.05 5.43
C TYR A 302 18.18 -32.53 5.31
N LYS A 303 19.32 -32.78 4.70
CA LYS A 303 19.98 -34.07 4.67
C LYS A 303 21.05 -34.15 5.75
#